data_30a328fb7af50c8c731af8c4aa1759f4
#
_entry.id   30a328fb7af50c8c731af8c4aa1759f4
#
_cell.length_a   1.000
_cell.length_b   1.000
_cell.length_c   1.000
_cell.angle_alpha   90.00
_cell.angle_beta   90.00
_cell.angle_gamma   90.00
#
_symmetry.space_group_name_H-M   'P 1'
#
loop_
_entity.id
_entity.type
_entity.pdbx_description
1 polymer ?
#
loop_
_entity_poly.entity_id
_entity_poly.type
_entity_poly.pdbx_seq_one_letter_code
_entity_poly.pdbx_strand_id
1 'polypeptide(L)'
;VATPVRTRPWRLLSALLVVLVGFSVWAFFPGTDSSIRLGLDLQGGTQVILVPKPVVEGAVITDDQLAQTVEILRQRVDGLGVAESEVTTAGSGADAAIVVSVPGLNQDRVVELVQQTALLDFRPVWSVFGPTSTTPTDADGAPIEGAVSATDVEVPVQATENSVEFQTEVAALDCLNPTNYSGGTPDNPEQWLGTCDQNGFSKYSLQPAFIKGTNVTDAQAQLPQGGVGWIVSLEFDTEGAGALATASTDLSALPECGTGASPCNAFAIVLDGVVVSAPRFNEPILGGQASIEGDFTAQEARDLANVLKYGALPVTLEPVDVTTISPTV
;
A
#
# COMPACT_ATOMS: atom_id res chain seq x y z
N VAL A 1 30.63 40.12 -66.15
CA VAL A 1 31.51 38.96 -66.08
C VAL A 1 31.48 38.51 -64.63
N ALA A 2 30.74 37.42 -64.37
CA ALA A 2 30.61 36.85 -62.99
C ALA A 2 31.82 35.93 -62.77
N THR A 3 32.62 36.24 -61.75
CA THR A 3 33.74 35.40 -61.33
C THR A 3 33.23 34.14 -60.63
N PRO A 4 33.65 32.93 -61.03
CA PRO A 4 33.22 31.71 -60.36
C PRO A 4 33.87 31.65 -58.95
N VAL A 5 33.05 31.59 -57.94
CA VAL A 5 33.49 31.31 -56.56
C VAL A 5 34.00 29.86 -56.47
N ARG A 6 35.34 29.73 -56.46
CA ARG A 6 36.02 28.44 -56.31
C ARG A 6 35.84 27.90 -54.88
N THR A 7 34.70 27.26 -54.64
CA THR A 7 34.44 26.55 -53.37
C THR A 7 35.42 25.37 -53.33
N ARG A 8 36.27 25.34 -52.32
CA ARG A 8 37.09 24.16 -51.99
C ARG A 8 36.21 23.08 -51.37
N PRO A 9 35.80 22.06 -52.15
CA PRO A 9 34.84 21.04 -51.63
C PRO A 9 35.38 20.29 -50.40
N TRP A 10 36.70 20.21 -50.24
CA TRP A 10 37.37 19.58 -49.11
C TRP A 10 37.09 20.28 -47.80
N ARG A 11 36.98 21.62 -47.75
CA ARG A 11 36.64 22.37 -46.52
C ARG A 11 35.19 22.16 -46.09
N LEU A 12 34.28 22.01 -47.05
CA LEU A 12 32.88 21.67 -46.78
C LEU A 12 32.75 20.23 -46.27
N LEU A 13 33.46 19.28 -46.85
CA LEU A 13 33.52 17.89 -46.43
C LEU A 13 34.12 17.75 -45.04
N SER A 14 35.20 18.44 -44.71
CA SER A 14 35.81 18.42 -43.40
C SER A 14 34.89 19.05 -42.32
N ALA A 15 34.21 20.15 -42.66
CA ALA A 15 33.22 20.75 -41.74
C ALA A 15 32.03 19.82 -41.45
N LEU A 16 31.53 19.14 -42.48
CA LEU A 16 30.46 18.16 -42.37
C LEU A 16 30.90 16.95 -41.53
N LEU A 17 32.13 16.48 -41.70
CA LEU A 17 32.68 15.36 -40.93
C LEU A 17 32.87 15.74 -39.46
N VAL A 18 33.33 16.95 -39.14
CA VAL A 18 33.44 17.46 -37.78
C VAL A 18 32.06 17.54 -37.09
N VAL A 19 31.03 18.01 -37.80
CA VAL A 19 29.65 18.07 -37.30
C VAL A 19 29.10 16.65 -37.04
N LEU A 20 29.34 15.70 -37.98
CA LEU A 20 28.90 14.30 -37.79
C LEU A 20 29.62 13.62 -36.62
N VAL A 21 30.92 13.82 -36.47
CA VAL A 21 31.70 13.29 -35.34
C VAL A 21 31.23 13.94 -34.02
N GLY A 22 31.04 15.26 -34.02
CA GLY A 22 30.51 15.98 -32.85
C GLY A 22 29.13 15.50 -32.44
N PHE A 23 28.24 15.27 -33.41
CA PHE A 23 26.89 14.71 -33.14
C PHE A 23 26.96 13.27 -32.66
N SER A 24 27.84 12.44 -33.23
CA SER A 24 28.06 11.06 -32.76
C SER A 24 28.61 11.02 -31.33
N VAL A 25 29.60 11.86 -31.02
CA VAL A 25 30.15 11.96 -29.65
C VAL A 25 29.08 12.45 -28.69
N TRP A 26 28.25 13.41 -29.05
CA TRP A 26 27.15 13.89 -28.22
C TRP A 26 26.08 12.82 -28.02
N ALA A 27 25.72 12.06 -29.07
CA ALA A 27 24.71 11.00 -29.02
C ALA A 27 25.15 9.76 -28.18
N PHE A 28 26.47 9.48 -28.19
CA PHE A 28 27.06 8.33 -27.46
C PHE A 28 27.83 8.73 -26.20
N PHE A 29 27.72 9.98 -25.76
CA PHE A 29 28.37 10.41 -24.52
C PHE A 29 27.77 9.66 -23.33
N PRO A 30 28.56 9.02 -22.43
CA PRO A 30 28.06 8.35 -21.25
C PRO A 30 27.42 9.39 -20.32
N GLY A 31 26.10 9.42 -20.27
CA GLY A 31 25.29 10.40 -19.53
C GLY A 31 24.03 10.85 -20.28
N THR A 32 23.88 10.53 -21.56
CA THR A 32 22.61 10.55 -22.26
C THR A 32 22.00 9.15 -22.13
N ASP A 33 20.89 9.00 -21.42
CA ASP A 33 20.14 7.75 -21.33
C ASP A 33 19.53 7.44 -22.72
N SER A 34 20.39 6.99 -23.63
CA SER A 34 20.02 6.54 -24.97
C SER A 34 19.72 5.04 -24.99
N SER A 35 19.20 4.50 -23.88
CA SER A 35 18.68 3.14 -23.87
C SER A 35 17.49 3.09 -24.85
N ILE A 36 17.63 2.27 -25.89
CA ILE A 36 16.51 1.96 -26.78
C ILE A 36 15.46 1.30 -25.92
N ARG A 37 14.33 1.97 -25.75
CA ARG A 37 13.21 1.46 -24.99
C ARG A 37 12.56 0.36 -25.80
N LEU A 38 12.64 -0.86 -25.29
CA LEU A 38 12.08 -2.05 -25.93
C LEU A 38 10.72 -2.33 -25.28
N GLY A 39 9.69 -2.51 -26.07
CA GLY A 39 8.36 -2.86 -25.57
C GLY A 39 8.32 -4.21 -24.84
N LEU A 40 7.20 -4.50 -24.18
CA LEU A 40 6.96 -5.70 -23.35
C LEU A 40 7.31 -7.01 -24.07
N ASP A 41 7.07 -7.11 -25.38
CA ASP A 41 7.37 -8.28 -26.22
C ASP A 41 8.87 -8.61 -26.31
N LEU A 42 9.73 -7.61 -26.16
CA LEU A 42 11.18 -7.77 -26.29
C LEU A 42 11.91 -7.81 -24.95
N GLN A 43 11.36 -7.16 -23.91
CA GLN A 43 11.94 -7.18 -22.58
C GLN A 43 11.38 -8.30 -21.72
N GLY A 44 10.18 -8.79 -22.03
CA GLY A 44 9.38 -9.62 -21.16
C GLY A 44 8.80 -8.82 -20.01
N GLY A 45 7.85 -9.37 -19.30
CA GLY A 45 7.21 -8.71 -18.18
C GLY A 45 5.87 -9.34 -17.83
N THR A 46 5.09 -8.64 -17.02
CA THR A 46 3.79 -9.10 -16.58
C THR A 46 2.70 -8.16 -17.05
N GLN A 47 1.63 -8.71 -17.59
CA GLN A 47 0.38 -8.03 -17.88
C GLN A 47 -0.70 -8.58 -16.95
N VAL A 48 -1.40 -7.69 -16.25
CA VAL A 48 -2.49 -8.02 -15.33
C VAL A 48 -3.76 -7.32 -15.82
N ILE A 49 -4.85 -8.08 -15.91
CA ILE A 49 -6.17 -7.54 -16.19
C ILE A 49 -6.98 -7.55 -14.90
N LEU A 50 -7.41 -6.37 -14.47
CA LEU A 50 -8.09 -6.11 -13.23
C LEU A 50 -9.53 -5.69 -13.49
N VAL A 51 -10.47 -6.28 -12.77
CA VAL A 51 -11.87 -5.84 -12.77
C VAL A 51 -12.13 -5.01 -11.52
N PRO A 52 -12.51 -3.73 -11.67
CA PRO A 52 -12.84 -2.90 -10.55
C PRO A 52 -14.16 -3.33 -9.91
N LYS A 53 -14.20 -3.40 -8.59
CA LYS A 53 -15.39 -3.62 -7.78
C LYS A 53 -15.62 -2.45 -6.83
N PRO A 54 -16.86 -2.09 -6.55
CA PRO A 54 -17.15 -1.04 -5.60
C PRO A 54 -16.77 -1.48 -4.18
N VAL A 55 -16.19 -0.58 -3.40
CA VAL A 55 -15.84 -0.82 -1.97
C VAL A 55 -17.10 -1.10 -1.14
N VAL A 56 -18.22 -0.48 -1.48
CA VAL A 56 -19.53 -0.73 -0.85
C VAL A 56 -20.40 -1.56 -1.80
N GLU A 57 -20.88 -2.70 -1.32
CA GLU A 57 -21.69 -3.61 -2.11
C GLU A 57 -22.95 -2.92 -2.66
N GLY A 58 -23.18 -3.07 -3.96
CA GLY A 58 -24.31 -2.44 -4.67
C GLY A 58 -24.08 -0.99 -5.11
N ALA A 59 -22.94 -0.37 -4.80
CA ALA A 59 -22.61 0.94 -5.34
C ALA A 59 -22.24 0.87 -6.83
N VAL A 60 -22.47 1.96 -7.56
CA VAL A 60 -22.08 2.08 -8.97
C VAL A 60 -20.73 2.77 -9.05
N ILE A 61 -19.78 2.16 -9.74
CA ILE A 61 -18.48 2.75 -10.02
C ILE A 61 -18.63 3.84 -11.06
N THR A 62 -18.15 5.04 -10.77
CA THR A 62 -18.22 6.18 -11.68
C THR A 62 -16.97 6.23 -12.58
N ASP A 63 -17.10 6.87 -13.75
CA ASP A 63 -15.94 7.06 -14.65
C ASP A 63 -14.84 7.89 -13.99
N ASP A 64 -15.17 8.82 -13.08
CA ASP A 64 -14.20 9.61 -12.31
C ASP A 64 -13.41 8.71 -11.34
N GLN A 65 -14.07 7.75 -10.68
CA GLN A 65 -13.39 6.78 -9.81
C GLN A 65 -12.45 5.87 -10.61
N LEU A 66 -12.86 5.44 -11.81
CA LEU A 66 -12.01 4.66 -12.70
C LEU A 66 -10.79 5.46 -13.16
N ALA A 67 -10.97 6.71 -13.56
CA ALA A 67 -9.89 7.59 -13.97
C ALA A 67 -8.90 7.84 -12.83
N GLN A 68 -9.39 8.08 -11.62
CA GLN A 68 -8.57 8.23 -10.41
C GLN A 68 -7.80 6.95 -10.10
N THR A 69 -8.46 5.78 -10.18
CA THR A 69 -7.82 4.47 -9.98
C THR A 69 -6.65 4.26 -10.94
N VAL A 70 -6.86 4.53 -12.23
CA VAL A 70 -5.82 4.41 -13.27
C VAL A 70 -4.64 5.35 -12.98
N GLU A 71 -4.92 6.57 -12.55
CA GLU A 71 -3.87 7.55 -12.23
C GLU A 71 -3.05 7.11 -11.01
N ILE A 72 -3.71 6.64 -9.95
CA ILE A 72 -3.02 6.11 -8.76
C ILE A 72 -2.18 4.88 -9.13
N LEU A 73 -2.75 3.92 -9.88
CA LEU A 73 -2.01 2.74 -10.32
C LEU A 73 -0.79 3.10 -11.16
N ARG A 74 -0.94 4.06 -12.08
CA ARG A 74 0.19 4.55 -12.89
C ARG A 74 1.28 5.13 -12.00
N GLN A 75 0.92 6.00 -11.04
CA GLN A 75 1.88 6.60 -10.12
C GLN A 75 2.58 5.55 -9.23
N ARG A 76 1.85 4.52 -8.76
CA ARG A 76 2.44 3.41 -8.00
C ARG A 76 3.45 2.61 -8.82
N VAL A 77 3.10 2.26 -10.05
CA VAL A 77 3.96 1.48 -10.94
C VAL A 77 5.18 2.31 -11.39
N ASP A 78 5.00 3.58 -11.72
CA ASP A 78 6.09 4.50 -12.06
C ASP A 78 7.04 4.72 -10.87
N GLY A 79 6.50 4.77 -9.65
CA GLY A 79 7.26 4.87 -8.40
C GLY A 79 8.20 3.69 -8.13
N LEU A 80 7.96 2.53 -8.76
CA LEU A 80 8.89 1.38 -8.72
C LEU A 80 10.16 1.61 -9.56
N GLY A 81 10.22 2.69 -10.32
CA GLY A 81 11.34 2.99 -11.22
C GLY A 81 11.40 2.10 -12.47
N VAL A 82 10.28 1.45 -12.82
CA VAL A 82 10.17 0.61 -14.02
C VAL A 82 9.94 1.53 -15.23
N ALA A 83 10.82 1.46 -16.21
CA ALA A 83 10.63 2.21 -17.45
C ALA A 83 9.49 1.58 -18.28
N GLU A 84 8.60 2.42 -18.82
CA GLU A 84 7.57 2.04 -19.80
C GLU A 84 6.44 1.14 -19.25
N SER A 85 6.03 1.35 -18.02
CA SER A 85 4.77 0.80 -17.54
C SER A 85 3.58 1.41 -18.28
N GLU A 86 2.58 0.61 -18.59
CA GLU A 86 1.34 1.06 -19.23
C GLU A 86 0.14 0.67 -18.39
N VAL A 87 -0.67 1.65 -18.02
CA VAL A 87 -1.95 1.44 -17.34
C VAL A 87 -3.06 2.05 -18.17
N THR A 88 -3.95 1.20 -18.66
CA THR A 88 -5.06 1.58 -19.56
C THR A 88 -6.38 0.99 -19.10
N THR A 89 -7.48 1.65 -19.47
CA THR A 89 -8.83 1.11 -19.28
C THR A 89 -9.30 0.44 -20.57
N ALA A 90 -9.92 -0.73 -20.43
CA ALA A 90 -10.62 -1.44 -21.49
C ALA A 90 -12.10 -1.55 -21.13
N GLY A 91 -12.99 -1.17 -22.04
CA GLY A 91 -14.43 -1.13 -21.76
C GLY A 91 -14.87 0.16 -21.04
N SER A 92 -16.11 0.17 -20.55
CA SER A 92 -16.70 1.31 -19.82
C SER A 92 -17.82 0.84 -18.88
N GLY A 93 -18.09 1.59 -17.84
CA GLY A 93 -19.14 1.29 -16.86
C GLY A 93 -18.87 -0.01 -16.09
N ALA A 94 -19.89 -0.85 -15.94
CA ALA A 94 -19.82 -2.10 -15.18
C ALA A 94 -18.92 -3.19 -15.82
N ASP A 95 -18.64 -3.07 -17.13
CA ASP A 95 -17.76 -3.98 -17.88
C ASP A 95 -16.34 -3.41 -18.06
N ALA A 96 -16.01 -2.35 -17.34
CA ALA A 96 -14.68 -1.77 -17.38
C ALA A 96 -13.64 -2.74 -16.79
N ALA A 97 -12.49 -2.84 -17.45
CA ALA A 97 -11.32 -3.52 -16.94
C ALA A 97 -10.12 -2.58 -17.00
N ILE A 98 -9.19 -2.74 -16.08
CA ILE A 98 -7.92 -2.00 -16.06
C ILE A 98 -6.83 -2.97 -16.45
N VAL A 99 -6.07 -2.63 -17.49
CA VAL A 99 -4.94 -3.42 -17.96
C VAL A 99 -3.66 -2.74 -17.51
N VAL A 100 -2.87 -3.46 -16.73
CA VAL A 100 -1.56 -3.02 -16.21
C VAL A 100 -0.48 -3.86 -16.85
N SER A 101 0.42 -3.23 -17.58
CA SER A 101 1.56 -3.88 -18.24
C SER A 101 2.87 -3.34 -17.67
N VAL A 102 3.66 -4.22 -17.06
CA VAL A 102 4.90 -3.83 -16.37
C VAL A 102 6.06 -4.68 -16.90
N PRO A 103 6.97 -4.08 -17.67
CA PRO A 103 8.17 -4.78 -18.17
C PRO A 103 9.14 -5.08 -17.03
N GLY A 104 9.78 -6.24 -17.08
CA GLY A 104 10.88 -6.61 -16.19
C GLY A 104 10.51 -7.00 -14.75
N LEU A 105 9.23 -6.93 -14.37
CA LEU A 105 8.77 -7.41 -13.06
C LEU A 105 8.10 -8.80 -13.16
N ASN A 106 8.26 -9.57 -12.09
CA ASN A 106 7.57 -10.86 -11.95
C ASN A 106 6.09 -10.68 -11.60
N GLN A 107 5.30 -11.70 -11.89
CA GLN A 107 3.86 -11.73 -11.72
C GLN A 107 3.42 -11.42 -10.29
N ASP A 108 4.00 -12.11 -9.30
CA ASP A 108 3.56 -12.02 -7.91
C ASP A 108 3.66 -10.58 -7.38
N ARG A 109 4.77 -9.92 -7.69
CA ARG A 109 5.01 -8.54 -7.25
C ARG A 109 4.09 -7.53 -7.91
N VAL A 110 3.78 -7.70 -9.21
CA VAL A 110 2.84 -6.80 -9.90
C VAL A 110 1.44 -6.98 -9.34
N VAL A 111 1.01 -8.23 -9.14
CA VAL A 111 -0.30 -8.54 -8.57
C VAL A 111 -0.44 -7.97 -7.17
N GLU A 112 0.54 -8.21 -6.29
CA GLU A 112 0.56 -7.66 -4.92
C GLU A 112 0.41 -6.13 -4.93
N LEU A 113 1.21 -5.43 -5.72
CA LEU A 113 1.19 -3.97 -5.78
C LEU A 113 -0.13 -3.38 -6.28
N VAL A 114 -0.74 -4.01 -7.29
CA VAL A 114 -1.97 -3.49 -7.91
C VAL A 114 -3.23 -3.88 -7.13
N GLN A 115 -3.20 -4.97 -6.35
CA GLN A 115 -4.32 -5.40 -5.51
C GLN A 115 -4.43 -4.62 -4.20
N GLN A 116 -3.33 -4.08 -3.68
CA GLN A 116 -3.36 -3.32 -2.43
C GLN A 116 -4.25 -2.08 -2.59
N THR A 117 -5.37 -2.06 -1.89
CA THR A 117 -6.26 -0.89 -1.88
C THR A 117 -5.61 0.29 -1.17
N ALA A 118 -4.64 0.02 -0.28
CA ALA A 118 -3.92 0.99 0.55
C ALA A 118 -4.83 1.84 1.42
N LEU A 119 -5.90 1.24 1.90
CA LEU A 119 -6.71 1.84 2.95
C LEU A 119 -5.89 1.83 4.24
N LEU A 120 -5.34 3.00 4.55
CA LEU A 120 -4.53 3.23 5.73
C LEU A 120 -5.36 3.91 6.80
N ASP A 121 -5.40 3.32 7.97
CA ASP A 121 -6.10 3.86 9.12
C ASP A 121 -5.21 3.85 10.37
N PHE A 122 -5.35 4.89 11.19
CA PHE A 122 -4.74 4.96 12.51
C PHE A 122 -5.85 4.83 13.56
N ARG A 123 -5.80 3.76 14.33
CA ARG A 123 -6.87 3.39 15.27
C ARG A 123 -6.34 3.23 16.68
N PRO A 124 -7.00 3.81 17.73
CA PRO A 124 -6.62 3.55 19.11
C PRO A 124 -6.79 2.07 19.43
N VAL A 125 -5.84 1.50 20.15
CA VAL A 125 -5.93 0.12 20.60
C VAL A 125 -6.83 0.03 21.84
N TRP A 126 -7.90 -0.76 21.73
CA TRP A 126 -8.73 -1.09 22.88
C TRP A 126 -8.13 -2.23 23.70
N SER A 127 -7.80 -3.35 23.05
CA SER A 127 -7.19 -4.52 23.69
C SER A 127 -6.35 -5.32 22.69
N VAL A 128 -5.36 -6.05 23.24
CA VAL A 128 -4.48 -6.95 22.51
C VAL A 128 -4.58 -8.34 23.11
N PHE A 129 -4.71 -9.35 22.25
CA PHE A 129 -4.83 -10.76 22.64
C PHE A 129 -3.75 -11.60 21.97
N GLY A 130 -3.51 -12.81 22.50
CA GLY A 130 -2.67 -13.80 21.81
C GLY A 130 -3.31 -14.28 20.50
N PRO A 131 -2.51 -14.92 19.62
CA PRO A 131 -2.93 -15.27 18.26
C PRO A 131 -3.99 -16.37 18.19
N THR A 132 -4.04 -17.24 19.21
CA THR A 132 -4.92 -18.40 19.21
C THR A 132 -6.37 -18.02 19.49
N SER A 133 -7.30 -18.68 18.78
CA SER A 133 -8.71 -18.59 19.11
C SER A 133 -8.96 -19.02 20.57
N THR A 134 -9.73 -18.20 21.27
CA THR A 134 -10.21 -18.53 22.61
C THR A 134 -11.72 -18.67 22.55
N THR A 135 -12.20 -19.90 22.49
CA THR A 135 -13.63 -20.17 22.66
C THR A 135 -13.98 -19.94 24.12
N PRO A 136 -14.95 -19.07 24.44
CA PRO A 136 -15.43 -18.90 25.81
C PRO A 136 -15.89 -20.24 26.37
N THR A 137 -15.35 -20.63 27.53
CA THR A 137 -15.73 -21.85 28.22
C THR A 137 -16.39 -21.49 29.53
N ASP A 138 -17.30 -22.34 29.99
CA ASP A 138 -17.91 -22.24 31.34
C ASP A 138 -16.90 -22.63 32.44
N ALA A 139 -17.35 -22.62 33.70
CA ALA A 139 -16.51 -22.94 34.84
C ALA A 139 -15.99 -24.39 34.82
N ASP A 140 -16.62 -25.27 34.08
CA ASP A 140 -16.25 -26.70 33.92
C ASP A 140 -15.39 -26.94 32.66
N GLY A 141 -15.05 -25.87 31.90
CA GLY A 141 -14.23 -25.93 30.72
C GLY A 141 -14.96 -26.37 29.45
N ALA A 142 -16.28 -26.44 29.47
CA ALA A 142 -17.09 -26.73 28.28
C ALA A 142 -17.40 -25.45 27.50
N PRO A 143 -17.43 -25.50 26.15
CA PRO A 143 -17.80 -24.34 25.33
C PRO A 143 -19.19 -23.83 25.73
N ILE A 144 -19.32 -22.52 25.91
CA ILE A 144 -20.60 -21.89 26.18
C ILE A 144 -21.49 -22.07 24.94
N GLU A 145 -22.73 -22.53 25.15
CA GLU A 145 -23.70 -22.74 24.08
C GLU A 145 -23.98 -21.40 23.35
N GLY A 146 -23.73 -21.38 22.05
CA GLY A 146 -23.78 -20.14 21.23
C GLY A 146 -22.44 -19.40 21.08
N ALA A 147 -21.34 -19.96 21.64
CA ALA A 147 -20.02 -19.39 21.37
C ALA A 147 -19.66 -19.47 19.86
N VAL A 148 -19.12 -18.37 19.34
CA VAL A 148 -18.68 -18.29 17.93
C VAL A 148 -17.47 -19.20 17.73
N SER A 149 -17.53 -20.03 16.72
CA SER A 149 -16.40 -20.91 16.34
C SER A 149 -15.37 -20.09 15.55
N ALA A 150 -14.09 -20.38 15.75
CA ALA A 150 -12.99 -19.74 14.99
C ALA A 150 -13.12 -19.88 13.48
N THR A 151 -13.82 -20.91 13.00
CA THR A 151 -14.04 -21.14 11.56
C THR A 151 -15.17 -20.29 10.96
N ASP A 152 -15.99 -19.66 11.80
CA ASP A 152 -17.20 -18.94 11.39
C ASP A 152 -17.03 -17.41 11.51
N VAL A 153 -15.84 -16.95 11.91
CA VAL A 153 -15.53 -15.52 12.04
C VAL A 153 -14.96 -15.00 10.73
N GLU A 154 -15.67 -14.06 10.11
CA GLU A 154 -15.13 -13.28 8.99
C GLU A 154 -14.05 -12.30 9.47
N VAL A 155 -12.99 -12.16 8.70
CA VAL A 155 -11.88 -11.24 8.99
C VAL A 155 -11.82 -10.16 7.91
N PRO A 156 -11.75 -8.89 8.30
CA PRO A 156 -11.78 -8.34 9.66
C PRO A 156 -13.18 -8.32 10.27
N VAL A 157 -13.26 -8.48 11.59
CA VAL A 157 -14.51 -8.31 12.35
C VAL A 157 -14.83 -6.82 12.48
N GLN A 158 -16.05 -6.42 12.14
CA GLN A 158 -16.45 -5.01 12.22
C GLN A 158 -17.76 -4.85 13.02
N ALA A 159 -17.83 -3.79 13.85
CA ALA A 159 -19.01 -3.46 14.61
C ALA A 159 -19.19 -1.94 14.77
N THR A 160 -20.44 -1.50 14.91
CA THR A 160 -20.76 -0.09 15.15
C THR A 160 -20.45 0.34 16.59
N GLU A 161 -20.40 -0.60 17.52
CA GLU A 161 -20.16 -0.35 18.95
C GLU A 161 -19.30 -1.46 19.58
N ASN A 162 -18.68 -1.16 20.71
CA ASN A 162 -17.91 -2.12 21.48
C ASN A 162 -18.85 -3.00 22.33
N SER A 163 -19.54 -3.92 21.71
CA SER A 163 -20.43 -4.87 22.36
C SER A 163 -19.69 -6.09 22.90
N VAL A 164 -20.33 -6.83 23.79
CA VAL A 164 -19.81 -8.13 24.27
C VAL A 164 -19.71 -9.12 23.10
N GLU A 165 -20.65 -9.07 22.17
CA GLU A 165 -20.67 -9.89 20.96
C GLU A 165 -19.43 -9.63 20.10
N PHE A 166 -19.15 -8.36 19.78
CA PHE A 166 -17.95 -7.96 19.07
C PHE A 166 -16.66 -8.45 19.75
N GLN A 167 -16.53 -8.26 21.07
CA GLN A 167 -15.35 -8.73 21.80
C GLN A 167 -15.22 -10.26 21.80
N THR A 168 -16.35 -10.98 21.78
CA THR A 168 -16.38 -12.44 21.69
C THR A 168 -15.92 -12.92 20.31
N GLU A 169 -16.35 -12.25 19.23
CA GLU A 169 -15.90 -12.54 17.88
C GLU A 169 -14.41 -12.26 17.72
N VAL A 170 -13.91 -11.12 18.22
CA VAL A 170 -12.47 -10.81 18.22
C VAL A 170 -11.69 -11.88 19.01
N ALA A 171 -12.20 -12.34 20.16
CA ALA A 171 -11.57 -13.39 20.92
C ALA A 171 -11.53 -14.73 20.16
N ALA A 172 -12.54 -15.03 19.35
CA ALA A 172 -12.62 -16.23 18.53
C ALA A 172 -11.76 -16.21 17.27
N LEU A 173 -11.24 -15.04 16.84
CA LEU A 173 -10.30 -14.95 15.70
C LEU A 173 -9.09 -15.88 15.89
N ASP A 174 -8.71 -16.59 14.83
CA ASP A 174 -7.50 -17.42 14.78
C ASP A 174 -6.47 -16.75 13.87
N CYS A 175 -5.52 -16.03 14.45
CA CYS A 175 -4.45 -15.36 13.72
C CYS A 175 -3.28 -16.31 13.35
N LEU A 176 -3.32 -17.58 13.70
CA LEU A 176 -2.38 -18.58 13.20
C LEU A 176 -2.74 -19.04 11.78
N ASN A 177 -3.98 -18.81 11.33
CA ASN A 177 -4.40 -19.09 9.97
C ASN A 177 -3.92 -17.96 9.03
N PRO A 178 -3.05 -18.23 8.04
CA PRO A 178 -2.52 -17.22 7.13
C PRO A 178 -3.60 -16.42 6.38
N THR A 179 -4.75 -16.99 6.09
CA THR A 179 -5.84 -16.29 5.40
C THR A 179 -6.39 -15.12 6.22
N ASN A 180 -6.23 -15.14 7.55
CA ASN A 180 -6.79 -14.13 8.45
C ASN A 180 -5.89 -12.90 8.63
N TYR A 181 -4.67 -12.90 8.07
CA TYR A 181 -3.76 -11.76 8.08
C TYR A 181 -3.13 -11.47 6.70
N SER A 182 -3.68 -12.05 5.64
CA SER A 182 -3.21 -11.79 4.27
C SER A 182 -3.54 -10.38 3.78
N GLY A 183 -4.47 -9.67 4.45
CA GLY A 183 -4.91 -8.34 4.04
C GLY A 183 -5.81 -8.37 2.79
N GLY A 184 -6.09 -7.17 2.27
CA GLY A 184 -6.89 -7.02 1.03
C GLY A 184 -8.40 -6.94 1.26
N THR A 185 -8.87 -7.06 2.50
CA THR A 185 -10.28 -6.82 2.83
C THR A 185 -10.45 -5.40 3.35
N PRO A 186 -11.17 -4.53 2.63
CA PRO A 186 -11.43 -3.18 3.09
C PRO A 186 -12.19 -3.17 4.41
N ASP A 187 -11.80 -2.29 5.30
CA ASP A 187 -12.52 -2.04 6.53
C ASP A 187 -13.17 -0.65 6.54
N ASN A 188 -14.16 -0.47 7.41
CA ASN A 188 -14.82 0.82 7.58
C ASN A 188 -14.14 1.61 8.71
N PRO A 189 -13.50 2.77 8.41
CA PRO A 189 -12.78 3.56 9.40
C PRO A 189 -13.65 4.08 10.54
N GLU A 190 -14.97 4.20 10.34
CA GLU A 190 -15.92 4.69 11.35
C GLU A 190 -16.40 3.61 12.32
N GLN A 191 -16.00 2.35 12.09
CA GLN A 191 -16.45 1.20 12.91
C GLN A 191 -15.32 0.65 13.77
N TRP A 192 -15.70 -0.08 14.83
CA TRP A 192 -14.78 -0.91 15.58
C TRP A 192 -14.24 -2.04 14.70
N LEU A 193 -12.98 -2.40 14.90
CA LEU A 193 -12.29 -3.37 14.08
C LEU A 193 -11.61 -4.42 14.95
N GLY A 194 -11.91 -5.69 14.68
CA GLY A 194 -11.19 -6.84 15.21
C GLY A 194 -10.37 -7.49 14.12
N THR A 195 -9.05 -7.56 14.28
CA THR A 195 -8.16 -8.08 13.25
C THR A 195 -6.84 -8.62 13.80
N CYS A 196 -6.07 -9.27 12.93
CA CYS A 196 -4.74 -9.81 13.22
C CYS A 196 -3.63 -8.82 12.82
N ASP A 197 -2.42 -9.02 13.38
CA ASP A 197 -1.23 -8.39 12.81
C ASP A 197 -0.73 -9.17 11.58
N GLN A 198 0.08 -8.49 10.77
CA GLN A 198 0.65 -9.04 9.54
C GLN A 198 1.52 -10.30 9.73
N ASN A 199 1.95 -10.59 10.95
CA ASN A 199 2.79 -11.74 11.28
C ASN A 199 1.98 -12.88 11.93
N GLY A 200 0.71 -12.66 12.23
CA GLY A 200 -0.14 -13.62 12.91
C GLY A 200 0.23 -13.85 14.38
N PHE A 201 0.94 -12.92 15.03
CA PHE A 201 1.37 -13.07 16.43
C PHE A 201 0.38 -12.52 17.44
N SER A 202 -0.46 -11.58 17.02
CA SER A 202 -1.41 -10.91 17.91
C SER A 202 -2.71 -10.59 17.19
N LYS A 203 -3.78 -10.52 17.94
CA LYS A 203 -5.05 -9.97 17.51
C LYS A 203 -5.41 -8.73 18.31
N TYR A 204 -6.10 -7.83 17.65
CA TYR A 204 -6.40 -6.51 18.16
C TYR A 204 -7.90 -6.25 18.12
N SER A 205 -8.42 -5.62 19.17
CA SER A 205 -9.67 -4.90 19.17
C SER A 205 -9.34 -3.42 19.07
N LEU A 206 -9.82 -2.75 18.03
CA LEU A 206 -9.46 -1.37 17.68
C LEU A 206 -10.69 -0.49 17.66
N GLN A 207 -10.53 0.74 18.12
CA GLN A 207 -11.57 1.77 18.04
C GLN A 207 -11.68 2.33 16.60
N PRO A 208 -12.73 3.13 16.29
CA PRO A 208 -12.78 3.88 15.03
C PRO A 208 -11.53 4.70 14.78
N ALA A 209 -11.18 4.88 13.52
CA ALA A 209 -9.97 5.57 13.10
C ALA A 209 -10.01 7.06 13.47
N PHE A 210 -8.90 7.58 14.00
CA PHE A 210 -8.72 9.01 14.26
C PHE A 210 -7.93 9.73 13.15
N ILE A 211 -7.17 9.00 12.33
CA ILE A 211 -6.52 9.48 11.09
C ILE A 211 -6.80 8.46 9.99
N LYS A 212 -7.08 8.94 8.80
CA LYS A 212 -7.27 8.15 7.59
C LYS A 212 -6.10 8.36 6.63
N GLY A 213 -5.87 7.42 5.72
CA GLY A 213 -4.83 7.53 4.71
C GLY A 213 -4.92 8.78 3.84
N THR A 214 -6.11 9.35 3.68
CA THR A 214 -6.34 10.62 2.98
C THR A 214 -5.66 11.83 3.65
N ASN A 215 -5.30 11.73 4.93
CA ASN A 215 -4.57 12.77 5.65
C ASN A 215 -3.04 12.65 5.49
N VAL A 216 -2.54 11.59 4.83
CA VAL A 216 -1.11 11.43 4.54
C VAL A 216 -0.75 12.28 3.32
N THR A 217 0.22 13.16 3.47
CA THR A 217 0.71 14.04 2.39
C THR A 217 2.00 13.56 1.76
N ASP A 218 2.83 12.84 2.53
CA ASP A 218 4.05 12.22 2.03
C ASP A 218 4.40 10.97 2.84
N ALA A 219 5.05 10.01 2.17
CA ALA A 219 5.56 8.79 2.78
C ALA A 219 6.92 8.43 2.18
N GLN A 220 7.89 8.12 3.03
CA GLN A 220 9.26 7.84 2.60
C GLN A 220 9.88 6.69 3.39
N ALA A 221 10.48 5.74 2.66
CA ALA A 221 11.30 4.69 3.27
C ALA A 221 12.67 5.26 3.65
N GLN A 222 13.09 5.08 4.89
CA GLN A 222 14.38 5.57 5.37
C GLN A 222 15.01 4.63 6.41
N LEU A 223 16.33 4.76 6.56
CA LEU A 223 17.06 4.13 7.66
C LEU A 223 17.17 5.14 8.81
N PRO A 224 16.66 4.82 10.01
CA PRO A 224 16.80 5.72 11.16
C PRO A 224 18.28 5.88 11.54
N GLN A 225 18.67 7.08 11.97
CA GLN A 225 20.03 7.35 12.41
C GLN A 225 20.37 6.54 13.66
N GLY A 226 21.27 5.55 13.51
CA GLY A 226 21.69 4.67 14.62
C GLY A 226 20.72 3.52 14.92
N GLY A 227 19.65 3.36 14.17
CA GLY A 227 18.69 2.25 14.27
C GLY A 227 19.06 1.07 13.36
N VAL A 228 18.42 -0.06 13.62
CA VAL A 228 18.51 -1.27 12.80
C VAL A 228 17.15 -1.50 12.16
N GLY A 229 17.12 -1.69 10.84
CA GLY A 229 15.89 -1.91 10.08
C GLY A 229 15.40 -0.66 9.33
N TRP A 230 14.59 -0.90 8.31
CA TRP A 230 13.94 0.14 7.53
C TRP A 230 12.65 0.58 8.21
N ILE A 231 12.35 1.89 8.12
CA ILE A 231 11.09 2.46 8.59
C ILE A 231 10.45 3.24 7.44
N VAL A 232 9.13 3.42 7.52
CA VAL A 232 8.39 4.33 6.64
C VAL A 232 7.97 5.55 7.46
N SER A 233 8.54 6.71 7.12
CA SER A 233 8.17 7.99 7.71
C SER A 233 6.96 8.56 6.98
N LEU A 234 5.99 9.07 7.73
CA LEU A 234 4.76 9.67 7.25
C LEU A 234 4.68 11.14 7.64
N GLU A 235 4.19 11.95 6.73
CA GLU A 235 3.81 13.35 6.99
C GLU A 235 2.31 13.50 6.80
N PHE A 236 1.66 14.23 7.70
CA PHE A 236 0.22 14.46 7.67
C PHE A 236 -0.11 15.90 7.30
N ASP A 237 -1.30 16.09 6.74
CA ASP A 237 -1.89 17.41 6.57
C ASP A 237 -2.23 18.05 7.94
N THR A 238 -2.77 19.27 7.92
CA THR A 238 -3.11 20.01 9.15
C THR A 238 -4.16 19.29 10.01
N GLU A 239 -5.11 18.60 9.38
CA GLU A 239 -6.18 17.87 10.08
C GLU A 239 -5.61 16.61 10.74
N GLY A 240 -4.86 15.79 9.99
CA GLY A 240 -4.20 14.59 10.50
C GLY A 240 -3.17 14.90 11.59
N ALA A 241 -2.38 15.98 11.44
CA ALA A 241 -1.44 16.44 12.47
C ALA A 241 -2.17 16.85 13.76
N GLY A 242 -3.29 17.54 13.65
CA GLY A 242 -4.12 17.91 14.81
C GLY A 242 -4.76 16.69 15.50
N ALA A 243 -5.25 15.74 14.71
CA ALA A 243 -5.79 14.48 15.22
C ALA A 243 -4.71 13.64 15.92
N LEU A 244 -3.49 13.55 15.36
CA LEU A 244 -2.35 12.88 15.97
C LEU A 244 -1.95 13.51 17.30
N ALA A 245 -1.88 14.84 17.34
CA ALA A 245 -1.55 15.57 18.57
C ALA A 245 -2.57 15.31 19.69
N THR A 246 -3.85 15.31 19.34
CA THR A 246 -4.94 15.03 20.29
C THR A 246 -4.88 13.57 20.77
N ALA A 247 -4.87 12.62 19.84
CA ALA A 247 -4.84 11.20 20.15
C ALA A 247 -3.60 10.81 20.97
N SER A 248 -2.41 11.32 20.59
CA SER A 248 -1.18 11.03 21.34
C SER A 248 -1.21 11.60 22.76
N THR A 249 -1.83 12.76 22.97
CA THR A 249 -2.00 13.35 24.29
C THR A 249 -2.92 12.48 25.17
N ASP A 250 -4.06 12.07 24.63
CA ASP A 250 -5.04 11.27 25.36
C ASP A 250 -4.52 9.85 25.62
N LEU A 251 -3.94 9.20 24.62
CA LEU A 251 -3.47 7.81 24.73
C LEU A 251 -2.19 7.69 25.59
N SER A 252 -1.28 8.66 25.56
CA SER A 252 -0.07 8.60 26.40
C SER A 252 -0.33 8.63 27.89
N ALA A 253 -1.53 9.09 28.30
CA ALA A 253 -1.96 9.08 29.69
C ALA A 253 -2.55 7.72 30.15
N LEU A 254 -2.77 6.78 29.21
CA LEU A 254 -3.36 5.47 29.50
C LEU A 254 -2.31 4.45 29.96
N PRO A 255 -2.72 3.37 30.65
CA PRO A 255 -1.84 2.26 30.99
C PRO A 255 -1.24 1.57 29.77
N GLU A 256 -0.10 0.90 29.95
CA GLU A 256 0.51 0.12 28.89
C GLU A 256 -0.38 -1.06 28.44
N CYS A 257 -0.35 -1.32 27.11
CA CYS A 257 -1.02 -2.48 26.54
C CYS A 257 -0.43 -3.79 27.07
N GLY A 258 -1.28 -4.81 27.20
CA GLY A 258 -0.88 -6.13 27.70
C GLY A 258 -0.93 -6.28 29.23
N THR A 259 -1.24 -5.22 29.97
CA THR A 259 -1.47 -5.27 31.44
C THR A 259 -2.92 -5.61 31.82
N GLY A 260 -3.77 -5.91 30.82
CA GLY A 260 -5.22 -6.09 31.01
C GLY A 260 -6.01 -4.79 30.98
N ALA A 261 -5.35 -3.66 30.73
CA ALA A 261 -6.01 -2.37 30.57
C ALA A 261 -6.69 -2.26 29.19
N SER A 262 -7.88 -1.67 29.18
CA SER A 262 -8.66 -1.37 27.96
C SER A 262 -9.44 -0.06 28.20
N PRO A 263 -9.18 0.99 27.40
CA PRO A 263 -8.14 1.12 26.36
C PRO A 263 -6.70 1.23 26.91
N CYS A 264 -5.70 1.15 26.03
CA CYS A 264 -4.30 1.22 26.39
C CYS A 264 -3.51 2.25 25.54
N ASN A 265 -2.29 2.56 25.94
CA ASN A 265 -1.46 3.65 25.39
C ASN A 265 -0.87 3.38 24.00
N ALA A 266 -1.55 2.64 23.15
CA ALA A 266 -1.09 2.33 21.80
C ALA A 266 -2.12 2.71 20.75
N PHE A 267 -1.64 2.90 19.53
CA PHE A 267 -2.46 2.96 18.34
C PHE A 267 -1.97 1.93 17.32
N ALA A 268 -2.89 1.41 16.55
CA ALA A 268 -2.57 0.51 15.47
C ALA A 268 -2.55 1.27 14.14
N ILE A 269 -1.57 0.97 13.32
CA ILE A 269 -1.50 1.36 11.91
C ILE A 269 -2.05 0.17 11.15
N VAL A 270 -3.24 0.35 10.58
CA VAL A 270 -3.99 -0.67 9.85
C VAL A 270 -3.87 -0.38 8.36
N LEU A 271 -3.50 -1.38 7.59
CA LEU A 271 -3.43 -1.32 6.13
C LEU A 271 -4.28 -2.47 5.57
N ASP A 272 -5.30 -2.12 4.79
CA ASP A 272 -6.19 -3.09 4.17
C ASP A 272 -6.75 -4.12 5.18
N GLY A 273 -7.18 -3.64 6.34
CA GLY A 273 -7.81 -4.44 7.38
C GLY A 273 -6.85 -5.24 8.26
N VAL A 274 -5.52 -5.11 8.10
CA VAL A 274 -4.50 -5.84 8.88
C VAL A 274 -3.61 -4.87 9.64
N VAL A 275 -3.23 -5.20 10.88
CA VAL A 275 -2.31 -4.37 11.67
C VAL A 275 -0.88 -4.58 11.19
N VAL A 276 -0.29 -3.52 10.63
CA VAL A 276 1.11 -3.51 10.19
C VAL A 276 2.05 -3.22 11.36
N SER A 277 1.64 -2.29 12.24
CA SER A 277 2.40 -1.89 13.42
C SER A 277 1.47 -1.33 14.50
N ALA A 278 1.81 -1.52 15.77
CA ALA A 278 1.05 -0.98 16.89
C ALA A 278 1.98 -0.31 17.91
N PRO A 279 2.52 0.87 17.55
CA PRO A 279 3.41 1.62 18.44
C PRO A 279 2.68 2.19 19.65
N ARG A 280 3.44 2.42 20.74
CA ARG A 280 2.94 3.04 21.96
C ARG A 280 3.26 4.52 21.98
N PHE A 281 2.35 5.30 22.53
CA PHE A 281 2.62 6.70 22.84
C PHE A 281 3.28 6.80 24.21
N ASN A 282 4.56 7.12 24.25
CA ASN A 282 5.28 7.40 25.50
C ASN A 282 5.16 8.88 25.88
N GLU A 283 4.94 9.74 24.91
CA GLU A 283 4.76 11.19 25.03
C GLU A 283 3.88 11.73 23.89
N PRO A 284 3.28 12.90 24.06
CA PRO A 284 2.49 13.53 23.00
C PRO A 284 3.33 13.85 21.76
N ILE A 285 2.80 13.54 20.57
CA ILE A 285 3.42 13.86 19.28
C ILE A 285 2.75 15.10 18.70
N LEU A 286 3.45 16.24 18.72
CA LEU A 286 2.92 17.51 18.26
C LEU A 286 3.40 17.91 16.84
N GLY A 287 4.30 17.12 16.24
CA GLY A 287 5.02 17.48 15.01
C GLY A 287 4.33 17.09 13.70
N GLY A 288 3.17 16.42 13.73
CA GLY A 288 2.47 16.01 12.51
C GLY A 288 3.22 14.97 11.66
N GLN A 289 4.10 14.20 12.27
CA GLN A 289 4.87 13.14 11.64
C GLN A 289 4.76 11.86 12.47
N ALA A 290 4.73 10.71 11.80
CA ALA A 290 4.79 9.40 12.42
C ALA A 290 5.73 8.49 11.63
N SER A 291 6.14 7.39 12.24
CA SER A 291 6.96 6.37 11.58
C SER A 291 6.30 5.00 11.76
N ILE A 292 6.23 4.25 10.67
CA ILE A 292 5.86 2.83 10.70
C ILE A 292 7.14 2.04 10.89
N GLU A 293 7.25 1.35 12.01
CA GLU A 293 8.36 0.47 12.34
C GLU A 293 7.94 -0.99 12.11
N GLY A 294 8.86 -1.81 11.63
CA GLY A 294 8.63 -3.24 11.37
C GLY A 294 9.91 -3.90 10.87
N ASP A 295 9.89 -5.21 10.71
CA ASP A 295 11.01 -5.99 10.16
C ASP A 295 11.07 -5.87 8.62
N PHE A 296 11.01 -4.63 8.11
CA PHE A 296 11.01 -4.36 6.68
C PHE A 296 12.38 -4.54 6.05
N THR A 297 12.42 -5.21 4.92
CA THR A 297 13.53 -5.09 3.97
C THR A 297 13.51 -3.71 3.32
N ALA A 298 14.63 -3.32 2.69
CA ALA A 298 14.70 -2.06 1.92
C ALA A 298 13.63 -1.95 0.84
N GLN A 299 13.25 -3.09 0.26
CA GLN A 299 12.29 -3.14 -0.82
C GLN A 299 10.85 -3.00 -0.31
N GLU A 300 10.49 -3.77 0.72
CA GLU A 300 9.17 -3.70 1.35
C GLU A 300 8.86 -2.30 1.89
N ALA A 301 9.84 -1.67 2.55
CA ALA A 301 9.67 -0.30 3.03
C ALA A 301 9.43 0.71 1.90
N ARG A 302 10.12 0.56 0.74
CA ARG A 302 9.92 1.44 -0.42
C ARG A 302 8.57 1.20 -1.08
N ASP A 303 8.18 -0.06 -1.22
CA ASP A 303 6.90 -0.42 -1.82
C ASP A 303 5.75 0.10 -0.96
N LEU A 304 5.83 -0.09 0.38
CA LEU A 304 4.87 0.45 1.33
C LEU A 304 4.82 1.99 1.28
N ALA A 305 5.96 2.66 1.31
CA ALA A 305 6.02 4.12 1.21
C ALA A 305 5.39 4.63 -0.10
N ASN A 306 5.67 3.95 -1.22
CA ASN A 306 5.10 4.28 -2.51
C ASN A 306 3.57 4.15 -2.53
N VAL A 307 3.06 3.03 -2.00
CA VAL A 307 1.62 2.76 -1.89
C VAL A 307 0.93 3.83 -1.02
N LEU A 308 1.51 4.16 0.13
CA LEU A 308 0.94 5.15 1.06
C LEU A 308 1.02 6.58 0.53
N LYS A 309 2.08 6.92 -0.19
CA LYS A 309 2.28 8.25 -0.79
C LYS A 309 1.23 8.58 -1.85
N TYR A 310 0.88 7.61 -2.68
CA TYR A 310 -0.11 7.81 -3.76
C TYR A 310 -1.55 7.52 -3.32
N GLY A 311 -1.72 7.00 -2.13
CA GLY A 311 -3.02 6.91 -1.45
C GLY A 311 -3.85 5.68 -1.83
N ALA A 312 -5.04 5.63 -1.23
CA ALA A 312 -6.00 4.55 -1.37
C ALA A 312 -6.71 4.55 -2.74
N LEU A 313 -6.99 3.36 -3.25
CA LEU A 313 -7.83 3.20 -4.43
C LEU A 313 -9.31 3.42 -4.07
N PRO A 314 -10.06 4.15 -4.90
CA PRO A 314 -11.49 4.38 -4.68
C PRO A 314 -12.36 3.17 -5.03
N VAL A 315 -11.75 2.10 -5.52
CA VAL A 315 -12.38 0.82 -5.87
C VAL A 315 -11.45 -0.32 -5.46
N THR A 316 -12.00 -1.49 -5.19
CA THR A 316 -11.22 -2.72 -5.06
C THR A 316 -10.93 -3.31 -6.44
N LEU A 317 -9.81 -4.03 -6.58
CA LEU A 317 -9.38 -4.58 -7.86
C LEU A 317 -9.21 -6.10 -7.74
N GLU A 318 -9.94 -6.83 -8.57
CA GLU A 318 -9.76 -8.29 -8.69
C GLU A 318 -8.99 -8.65 -9.96
N PRO A 319 -7.89 -9.39 -9.88
CA PRO A 319 -7.21 -9.90 -11.05
C PRO A 319 -8.03 -11.01 -11.68
N VAL A 320 -8.38 -10.83 -12.95
CA VAL A 320 -9.13 -11.83 -13.74
C VAL A 320 -8.18 -12.62 -14.62
N ASP A 321 -7.12 -12.00 -15.10
CA ASP A 321 -6.11 -12.66 -15.91
C ASP A 321 -4.74 -12.08 -15.63
N VAL A 322 -3.76 -12.97 -15.53
CA VAL A 322 -2.35 -12.58 -15.30
C VAL A 322 -1.49 -13.34 -16.30
N THR A 323 -0.90 -12.62 -17.23
CA THR A 323 -0.09 -13.18 -18.30
C THR A 323 1.36 -12.72 -18.16
N THR A 324 2.27 -13.67 -18.04
CA THR A 324 3.71 -13.40 -18.10
C THR A 324 4.21 -13.56 -19.53
N ILE A 325 4.78 -12.48 -20.08
CA ILE A 325 5.35 -12.47 -21.41
C ILE A 325 6.86 -12.70 -21.29
N SER A 326 7.33 -13.81 -21.84
CA SER A 326 8.77 -14.07 -21.92
C SER A 326 9.38 -13.28 -23.07
N PRO A 327 10.60 -12.73 -22.89
CA PRO A 327 11.27 -12.01 -23.97
C PRO A 327 11.44 -12.92 -25.19
N THR A 328 11.05 -12.44 -26.35
CA THR A 328 11.36 -13.09 -27.65
C THR A 328 12.77 -12.73 -28.04
N VAL A 329 13.68 -13.69 -27.96
CA VAL A 329 15.09 -13.57 -28.39
C VAL A 329 15.19 -13.84 -29.89
#